data_65a1b389840f84f9cd54a87289272e47
#
_entry.id   65a1b389840f84f9cd54a87289272e47
#
_cell.length_a   1.000
_cell.length_b   1.000
_cell.length_c   1.000
_cell.angle_alpha   90.00
_cell.angle_beta   90.00
_cell.angle_gamma   90.00
#
_symmetry.space_group_name_H-M   'P 1'
#
loop_
_entity.id
_entity.type
_entity.pdbx_description
1 polymer ?
#
loop_
_entity_poly.entity_id
_entity_poly.type
_entity_poly.pdbx_seq_one_letter_code
_entity_poly.pdbx_strand_id
1 'polypeptide(L)'
;MVKMQSCYLLVLPALLISFVEALSPAFSLCQLQKPAIQSPLLGCPSGTLFVSQSDPRANFTSVQQAILSLPTSGTATILIGEGVYHETVNITRGDPMVLLGQLDPATAFDPAGNASTRNLVQIWDNKFVENGLSDEETAVFTVSRGAGAHFGNVDFKAYNIDFENLAANYSISQALVTDISYANASFYGCTFAGWQDTWYTGHSGNTYVVDSIIFGQTDYLFGFGTAWFQNVTLANRACGGGITAWQGTSGTLNGAYIADSRIIRSPDANATTVTDEECFLGRPWNDLAIAVYLRTFMDESIAPAGFKPWGDGRNTIENTTFYAEFESSGPGGNISMRVPVEHLLTAEEAQQFTIEGVFLGTPEWIDFDYEV
;
A
#
# COMPACT_ATOMS: atom_id res chain seq x y z
N MET A 1 31.94 9.49 -68.95
CA MET A 1 31.37 8.51 -68.03
C MET A 1 31.48 9.05 -66.63
N VAL A 2 30.44 9.66 -66.10
CA VAL A 2 30.39 10.21 -64.74
C VAL A 2 29.68 9.16 -63.88
N LYS A 3 30.37 8.66 -62.83
CA LYS A 3 29.76 7.75 -61.87
C LYS A 3 28.98 8.54 -60.85
N MET A 4 27.67 8.38 -60.83
CA MET A 4 26.79 8.83 -59.73
C MET A 4 27.00 7.91 -58.53
N GLN A 5 27.49 8.45 -57.43
CA GLN A 5 27.49 7.79 -56.11
C GLN A 5 26.13 8.02 -55.48
N SER A 6 25.42 6.93 -55.25
CA SER A 6 24.11 6.93 -54.53
C SER A 6 24.41 6.98 -53.02
N CYS A 7 23.98 8.05 -52.38
CA CYS A 7 24.05 8.22 -50.91
C CYS A 7 22.81 7.61 -50.30
N TYR A 8 22.94 6.45 -49.63
CA TYR A 8 21.86 5.86 -48.83
C TYR A 8 21.82 6.56 -47.49
N LEU A 9 20.79 7.37 -47.25
CA LEU A 9 20.44 7.85 -45.92
C LEU A 9 19.91 6.67 -45.09
N LEU A 10 20.68 6.23 -44.12
CA LEU A 10 20.22 5.35 -43.05
C LEU A 10 19.33 6.17 -42.12
N VAL A 11 18.03 6.02 -42.25
CA VAL A 11 17.06 6.49 -41.25
C VAL A 11 17.11 5.48 -40.09
N LEU A 12 17.80 5.82 -39.01
CA LEU A 12 17.68 5.09 -37.75
C LEU A 12 16.24 5.37 -37.21
N PRO A 13 15.46 4.32 -36.86
CA PRO A 13 14.24 4.53 -36.12
C PRO A 13 14.63 5.11 -34.74
N ALA A 14 14.13 6.30 -34.43
CA ALA A 14 14.16 6.82 -33.07
C ALA A 14 13.35 5.83 -32.21
N LEU A 15 14.03 5.07 -31.36
CA LEU A 15 13.39 4.37 -30.27
C LEU A 15 12.79 5.46 -29.37
N LEU A 16 11.49 5.64 -29.43
CA LEU A 16 10.74 6.32 -28.40
C LEU A 16 10.82 5.43 -27.16
N ILE A 17 11.80 5.68 -26.29
CA ILE A 17 11.79 5.15 -24.93
C ILE A 17 10.67 5.93 -24.26
N SER A 18 9.52 5.30 -24.11
CA SER A 18 8.48 5.78 -23.20
C SER A 18 9.06 5.67 -21.80
N PHE A 19 9.40 6.79 -21.20
CA PHE A 19 9.67 6.86 -19.78
C PHE A 19 8.32 6.64 -19.11
N VAL A 20 8.18 5.53 -18.42
CA VAL A 20 7.01 5.26 -17.56
C VAL A 20 7.24 6.10 -16.31
N GLU A 21 6.40 7.09 -16.12
CA GLU A 21 6.42 7.96 -14.95
C GLU A 21 5.44 7.35 -13.93
N ALA A 22 5.92 6.93 -12.78
CA ALA A 22 5.09 6.44 -11.67
C ALA A 22 4.30 7.59 -11.02
N LEU A 23 3.48 8.26 -11.80
CA LEU A 23 2.69 9.43 -11.38
C LEU A 23 1.31 9.42 -12.05
N SER A 24 0.29 9.85 -11.31
CA SER A 24 -1.02 10.12 -11.91
C SER A 24 -0.94 11.34 -12.83
N PRO A 25 -1.28 11.24 -14.12
CA PRO A 25 -1.34 12.39 -15.02
C PRO A 25 -2.25 13.51 -14.52
N ALA A 26 -3.28 13.17 -13.74
CA ALA A 26 -4.22 14.14 -13.17
C ALA A 26 -3.58 15.03 -12.09
N PHE A 27 -2.55 14.57 -11.39
CA PHE A 27 -2.00 15.24 -10.21
C PHE A 27 -0.50 15.55 -10.29
N SER A 28 0.24 15.00 -11.25
CA SER A 28 1.69 15.14 -11.35
C SER A 28 2.14 16.59 -11.30
N LEU A 29 1.52 17.48 -12.09
CA LEU A 29 1.86 18.91 -12.06
C LEU A 29 1.51 19.56 -10.72
N CYS A 30 0.43 19.15 -10.06
CA CYS A 30 0.05 19.68 -8.74
C CYS A 30 1.08 19.31 -7.67
N GLN A 31 1.57 18.08 -7.67
CA GLN A 31 2.47 17.55 -6.63
C GLN A 31 3.88 18.17 -6.68
N LEU A 32 4.38 18.56 -7.85
CA LEU A 32 5.73 19.12 -7.94
C LEU A 32 5.89 20.37 -7.09
N GLN A 33 6.96 20.47 -6.31
CA GLN A 33 7.34 21.69 -5.61
C GLN A 33 7.51 22.86 -6.60
N LYS A 34 7.03 24.03 -6.23
CA LYS A 34 7.08 25.25 -7.05
C LYS A 34 8.05 26.28 -6.49
N PRO A 35 8.78 27.00 -7.35
CA PRO A 35 9.57 28.14 -6.91
C PRO A 35 8.74 29.15 -6.11
N ALA A 36 9.39 29.88 -5.20
CA ALA A 36 8.71 30.82 -4.29
C ALA A 36 7.88 31.91 -5.00
N ILE A 37 8.22 32.22 -6.26
CA ILE A 37 7.49 33.19 -7.09
C ILE A 37 6.21 32.67 -7.73
N GLN A 38 5.98 31.36 -7.66
CA GLN A 38 4.80 30.68 -8.21
C GLN A 38 3.88 30.23 -7.09
N SER A 39 2.59 30.08 -7.39
CA SER A 39 1.65 29.45 -6.45
C SER A 39 2.05 27.99 -6.19
N PRO A 40 2.09 27.52 -4.93
CA PRO A 40 2.27 26.10 -4.63
C PRO A 40 1.16 25.23 -5.23
N LEU A 41 -0.02 25.81 -5.48
CA LEU A 41 -1.19 25.14 -6.05
C LEU A 41 -1.26 25.23 -7.58
N LEU A 42 -0.18 25.64 -8.26
CA LEU A 42 -0.17 25.66 -9.73
C LEU A 42 -0.30 24.24 -10.28
N GLY A 43 -1.32 24.01 -11.10
CA GLY A 43 -1.64 22.71 -11.68
C GLY A 43 -2.54 21.84 -10.79
N CYS A 44 -2.96 22.32 -9.62
CA CYS A 44 -3.89 21.60 -8.76
C CYS A 44 -5.36 21.82 -9.18
N PRO A 45 -6.25 20.89 -8.86
CA PRO A 45 -7.69 21.09 -8.97
C PRO A 45 -8.15 22.34 -8.23
N SER A 46 -9.20 22.99 -8.75
CA SER A 46 -9.77 24.18 -8.08
C SER A 46 -10.28 23.84 -6.68
N GLY A 47 -9.98 24.68 -5.71
CA GLY A 47 -10.38 24.48 -4.32
C GLY A 47 -9.44 23.59 -3.52
N THR A 48 -8.30 23.16 -4.09
CA THR A 48 -7.27 22.43 -3.34
C THR A 48 -6.77 23.24 -2.16
N LEU A 49 -6.69 22.64 -0.99
CA LEU A 49 -6.07 23.22 0.20
C LEU A 49 -4.56 22.88 0.20
N PHE A 50 -3.74 23.82 0.65
CA PHE A 50 -2.31 23.58 0.85
C PHE A 50 -1.97 23.50 2.33
N VAL A 51 -1.35 22.41 2.73
CA VAL A 51 -0.83 22.19 4.08
C VAL A 51 0.69 22.26 4.05
N SER A 52 1.30 23.07 4.89
CA SER A 52 2.76 23.07 5.06
C SER A 52 3.14 23.65 6.42
N GLN A 53 4.12 23.03 7.08
CA GLN A 53 4.68 23.54 8.34
C GLN A 53 5.68 24.68 8.14
N SER A 54 6.24 24.83 6.93
CA SER A 54 7.33 25.76 6.64
C SER A 54 6.98 26.84 5.60
N ASP A 55 6.02 26.59 4.70
CA ASP A 55 5.65 27.52 3.65
C ASP A 55 4.57 28.50 4.16
N PRO A 56 4.86 29.82 4.25
CA PRO A 56 3.89 30.81 4.74
C PRO A 56 2.65 31.00 3.84
N ARG A 57 2.64 30.40 2.65
CA ARG A 57 1.48 30.41 1.74
C ARG A 57 0.47 29.31 2.04
N ALA A 58 0.77 28.41 2.99
CA ALA A 58 -0.10 27.31 3.35
C ALA A 58 -1.39 27.82 4.01
N ASN A 59 -2.49 27.11 3.74
CA ASN A 59 -3.78 27.34 4.40
C ASN A 59 -3.78 26.80 5.83
N PHE A 60 -3.04 25.69 6.04
CA PHE A 60 -2.94 24.96 7.31
C PHE A 60 -1.52 24.47 7.55
N THR A 61 -1.19 24.26 8.81
CA THR A 61 0.06 23.61 9.23
C THR A 61 -0.16 22.17 9.70
N SER A 62 -1.42 21.71 9.80
CA SER A 62 -1.85 20.40 10.20
C SER A 62 -2.74 19.76 9.13
N VAL A 63 -2.45 18.51 8.78
CA VAL A 63 -3.23 17.72 7.82
C VAL A 63 -4.64 17.49 8.36
N GLN A 64 -4.76 17.08 9.63
CA GLN A 64 -6.05 16.83 10.27
C GLN A 64 -6.94 18.09 10.32
N GLN A 65 -6.36 19.25 10.60
CA GLN A 65 -7.12 20.51 10.60
C GLN A 65 -7.61 20.89 9.21
N ALA A 66 -6.81 20.67 8.17
CA ALA A 66 -7.24 20.88 6.79
C ALA A 66 -8.42 19.97 6.43
N ILE A 67 -8.37 18.69 6.78
CA ILE A 67 -9.46 17.74 6.56
C ILE A 67 -10.74 18.19 7.25
N LEU A 68 -10.65 18.60 8.51
CA LEU A 68 -11.81 19.06 9.31
C LEU A 68 -12.43 20.37 8.77
N SER A 69 -11.68 21.17 8.02
CA SER A 69 -12.16 22.41 7.41
C SER A 69 -12.92 22.20 6.10
N LEU A 70 -12.83 21.01 5.51
CA LEU A 70 -13.45 20.71 4.22
C LEU A 70 -14.98 20.76 4.31
N PRO A 71 -15.68 21.16 3.25
CA PRO A 71 -17.12 20.98 3.14
C PRO A 71 -17.50 19.51 3.33
N THR A 72 -18.69 19.26 3.82
CA THR A 72 -19.21 17.90 4.06
C THR A 72 -19.50 17.15 2.75
N SER A 73 -19.60 17.84 1.62
CA SER A 73 -19.94 17.25 0.32
C SER A 73 -19.05 17.77 -0.79
N GLY A 74 -19.01 17.01 -1.92
CA GLY A 74 -18.21 17.28 -3.10
C GLY A 74 -16.77 16.74 -3.00
N THR A 75 -16.10 16.63 -4.13
CA THR A 75 -14.70 16.17 -4.18
C THR A 75 -13.77 17.18 -3.53
N ALA A 76 -12.82 16.71 -2.72
CA ALA A 76 -11.84 17.54 -2.05
C ALA A 76 -10.41 17.06 -2.34
N THR A 77 -9.49 18.01 -2.50
CA THR A 77 -8.06 17.73 -2.69
C THR A 77 -7.24 18.53 -1.68
N ILE A 78 -6.27 17.89 -1.05
CA ILE A 78 -5.28 18.53 -0.17
C ILE A 78 -3.89 18.22 -0.72
N LEU A 79 -3.11 19.25 -0.99
CA LEU A 79 -1.68 19.16 -1.24
C LEU A 79 -0.94 19.34 0.07
N ILE A 80 -0.08 18.39 0.42
CA ILE A 80 0.73 18.40 1.63
C ILE A 80 2.18 18.70 1.23
N GLY A 81 2.73 19.77 1.75
CA GLY A 81 4.10 20.19 1.52
C GLY A 81 5.10 19.32 2.27
N GLU A 82 6.34 19.31 1.79
CA GLU A 82 7.47 18.66 2.45
C GLU A 82 7.47 18.91 3.95
N GLY A 83 7.58 17.85 4.75
CA GLY A 83 7.61 17.93 6.20
C GLY A 83 7.37 16.61 6.92
N VAL A 84 7.57 16.67 8.24
CA VAL A 84 7.36 15.54 9.15
C VAL A 84 6.23 15.91 10.11
N TYR A 85 5.05 15.33 9.90
CA TYR A 85 3.82 15.67 10.61
C TYR A 85 3.56 14.65 11.71
N HIS A 86 3.63 15.08 12.96
CA HIS A 86 3.26 14.26 14.11
C HIS A 86 1.76 14.43 14.36
N GLU A 87 0.96 13.59 13.74
CA GLU A 87 -0.49 13.66 13.77
C GLU A 87 -1.13 12.28 13.64
N THR A 88 -2.22 12.03 14.37
CA THR A 88 -3.20 11.01 13.99
C THR A 88 -4.17 11.64 12.99
N VAL A 89 -4.27 11.08 11.80
CA VAL A 89 -5.17 11.56 10.75
C VAL A 89 -6.39 10.65 10.64
N ASN A 90 -7.58 11.23 10.80
CA ASN A 90 -8.85 10.50 10.74
C ASN A 90 -9.79 11.15 9.71
N ILE A 91 -10.19 10.37 8.71
CA ILE A 91 -11.07 10.76 7.62
C ILE A 91 -12.40 10.04 7.78
N THR A 92 -13.45 10.81 8.11
CA THR A 92 -14.80 10.30 8.30
C THR A 92 -15.80 10.87 7.28
N ARG A 93 -15.34 11.70 6.33
CA ARG A 93 -16.21 12.22 5.26
C ARG A 93 -16.55 11.12 4.26
N GLY A 94 -17.82 11.10 3.78
CA GLY A 94 -18.30 10.10 2.82
C GLY A 94 -17.87 10.37 1.37
N ASP A 95 -17.79 11.64 0.96
CA ASP A 95 -17.55 12.05 -0.42
C ASP A 95 -16.06 11.95 -0.82
N PRO A 96 -15.77 11.86 -2.13
CA PRO A 96 -14.42 11.67 -2.65
C PRO A 96 -13.38 12.63 -2.09
N MET A 97 -12.18 12.11 -1.83
CA MET A 97 -11.09 12.90 -1.26
C MET A 97 -9.72 12.42 -1.75
N VAL A 98 -8.85 13.37 -2.06
CA VAL A 98 -7.48 13.10 -2.51
C VAL A 98 -6.47 13.80 -1.60
N LEU A 99 -5.48 13.04 -1.12
CA LEU A 99 -4.28 13.56 -0.45
C LEU A 99 -3.07 13.43 -1.40
N LEU A 100 -2.37 14.53 -1.61
CA LEU A 100 -1.20 14.60 -2.48
C LEU A 100 0.03 15.00 -1.66
N GLY A 101 1.03 14.15 -1.58
CA GLY A 101 2.36 14.53 -1.07
C GLY A 101 3.11 15.33 -2.12
N GLN A 102 3.80 16.41 -1.72
CA GLN A 102 4.70 17.13 -2.64
C GLN A 102 5.87 16.25 -3.07
N LEU A 103 6.34 16.50 -4.30
CA LEU A 103 7.46 15.82 -4.94
C LEU A 103 8.55 16.82 -5.32
N ASP A 104 9.81 16.40 -5.15
CA ASP A 104 10.95 17.17 -5.66
C ASP A 104 11.03 17.04 -7.19
N PRO A 105 10.96 18.14 -7.94
CA PRO A 105 11.06 18.10 -9.40
C PRO A 105 12.35 17.44 -9.94
N ALA A 106 13.41 17.41 -9.14
CA ALA A 106 14.68 16.79 -9.54
C ALA A 106 14.66 15.27 -9.51
N THR A 107 13.79 14.67 -8.70
CA THR A 107 13.73 13.21 -8.48
C THR A 107 12.38 12.59 -8.84
N ALA A 108 11.35 13.39 -9.02
CA ALA A 108 9.98 12.92 -9.27
C ALA A 108 9.84 12.04 -10.53
N PHE A 109 10.74 12.23 -11.49
CA PHE A 109 10.74 11.52 -12.78
C PHE A 109 11.92 10.56 -12.92
N ASP A 110 12.58 10.19 -11.83
CA ASP A 110 13.66 9.20 -11.84
C ASP A 110 13.08 7.79 -11.79
N PRO A 111 13.09 7.02 -12.91
CA PRO A 111 12.58 5.66 -12.95
C PRO A 111 13.43 4.66 -12.15
N ALA A 112 14.63 5.09 -11.70
CA ALA A 112 15.47 4.32 -10.82
C ALA A 112 15.08 4.47 -9.34
N GLY A 113 13.89 5.01 -9.05
CA GLY A 113 13.36 5.18 -7.70
C GLY A 113 13.66 3.97 -6.83
N ASN A 114 14.75 4.08 -6.07
CA ASN A 114 15.15 3.05 -5.14
C ASN A 114 14.03 2.88 -4.11
N ALA A 115 13.63 1.65 -3.83
CA ALA A 115 12.73 1.31 -2.72
C ALA A 115 13.19 1.87 -1.34
N SER A 116 14.29 2.60 -1.30
CA SER A 116 14.83 3.30 -0.14
C SER A 116 14.60 4.82 -0.16
N THR A 117 14.03 5.41 -1.21
CA THR A 117 13.75 6.85 -1.22
C THR A 117 12.48 7.11 -0.43
N ARG A 118 12.61 7.82 0.68
CA ARG A 118 11.48 8.33 1.46
C ARG A 118 10.76 9.42 0.66
N ASN A 119 9.44 9.43 0.74
CA ASN A 119 8.65 10.56 0.28
C ASN A 119 9.01 11.84 1.06
N LEU A 120 8.77 13.00 0.47
CA LEU A 120 9.02 14.28 1.14
C LEU A 120 8.04 14.56 2.29
N VAL A 121 6.89 13.88 2.27
CA VAL A 121 5.82 14.02 3.27
C VAL A 121 5.78 12.77 4.13
N GLN A 122 5.94 12.96 5.43
CA GLN A 122 5.87 11.90 6.43
C GLN A 122 4.81 12.24 7.46
N ILE A 123 3.89 11.32 7.72
CA ILE A 123 2.86 11.43 8.77
C ILE A 123 3.10 10.29 9.76
N TRP A 124 3.26 10.61 11.04
CA TRP A 124 3.57 9.60 12.03
C TRP A 124 2.88 9.84 13.37
N ASP A 125 2.68 8.75 14.11
CA ASP A 125 2.29 8.75 15.51
C ASP A 125 3.03 7.57 16.20
N ASN A 126 2.84 7.38 17.50
CA ASN A 126 3.54 6.36 18.29
C ASN A 126 2.62 5.61 19.27
N LYS A 127 1.37 5.42 18.89
CA LYS A 127 0.40 4.68 19.70
C LYS A 127 0.54 3.17 19.48
N PHE A 128 0.31 2.40 20.50
CA PHE A 128 0.20 0.94 20.46
C PHE A 128 -0.87 0.47 21.43
N VAL A 129 -1.31 -0.79 21.31
CA VAL A 129 -2.30 -1.36 22.22
C VAL A 129 -1.74 -1.46 23.61
N GLU A 130 -2.18 -0.55 24.46
CA GLU A 130 -1.91 -0.48 25.89
C GLU A 130 -3.08 0.23 26.60
N ASN A 131 -3.19 0.04 27.91
CA ASN A 131 -4.13 0.78 28.77
C ASN A 131 -5.59 0.80 28.28
N GLY A 132 -6.02 -0.22 27.52
CA GLY A 132 -7.39 -0.36 27.04
C GLY A 132 -7.66 0.28 25.68
N LEU A 133 -6.65 0.78 24.95
CA LEU A 133 -6.77 1.13 23.55
C LEU A 133 -7.08 -0.13 22.70
N SER A 134 -7.99 -0.03 21.75
CA SER A 134 -8.18 -1.05 20.72
C SER A 134 -7.13 -0.90 19.62
N ASP A 135 -7.03 -1.90 18.76
CA ASP A 135 -6.13 -1.86 17.60
C ASP A 135 -6.39 -0.61 16.74
N GLU A 136 -7.64 -0.36 16.38
CA GLU A 136 -8.04 0.74 15.49
C GLU A 136 -7.70 2.12 16.07
N GLU A 137 -7.73 2.27 17.41
CA GLU A 137 -7.38 3.52 18.09
C GLU A 137 -5.87 3.82 18.04
N THR A 138 -5.04 2.86 17.66
CA THR A 138 -3.59 3.03 17.51
C THR A 138 -3.19 3.51 16.12
N ALA A 139 -4.10 3.47 15.13
CA ALA A 139 -3.80 3.81 13.76
C ALA A 139 -3.34 5.26 13.60
N VAL A 140 -2.26 5.42 12.84
CA VAL A 140 -1.74 6.75 12.45
C VAL A 140 -2.69 7.40 11.46
N PHE A 141 -3.26 6.59 10.56
CA PHE A 141 -4.11 7.04 9.46
C PHE A 141 -5.36 6.17 9.36
N THR A 142 -6.52 6.80 9.47
CA THR A 142 -7.82 6.12 9.43
C THR A 142 -8.70 6.69 8.33
N VAL A 143 -9.29 5.82 7.50
CA VAL A 143 -10.41 6.15 6.62
C VAL A 143 -11.58 5.27 6.99
N SER A 144 -12.60 5.86 7.61
CA SER A 144 -13.73 5.08 8.11
C SER A 144 -15.05 5.86 8.03
N ARG A 145 -16.13 5.22 8.45
CA ARG A 145 -17.43 5.89 8.52
C ARG A 145 -17.52 6.83 9.72
N GLY A 146 -18.14 7.98 9.51
CA GLY A 146 -18.54 8.86 10.61
C GLY A 146 -19.64 8.26 11.48
N ALA A 147 -19.84 8.83 12.67
CA ALA A 147 -20.88 8.40 13.59
C ALA A 147 -22.27 8.41 12.93
N GLY A 148 -22.95 7.27 12.96
CA GLY A 148 -24.27 7.08 12.37
C GLY A 148 -24.33 6.86 10.87
N ALA A 149 -23.19 6.92 10.15
CA ALA A 149 -23.13 6.58 8.73
C ALA A 149 -23.03 5.06 8.54
N HIS A 150 -23.60 4.54 7.44
CA HIS A 150 -23.46 3.13 7.08
C HIS A 150 -22.12 2.83 6.40
N PHE A 151 -21.59 3.81 5.66
CA PHE A 151 -20.33 3.72 4.92
C PHE A 151 -19.58 5.04 5.08
N GLY A 152 -18.26 5.00 4.99
CA GLY A 152 -17.38 6.16 5.02
C GLY A 152 -17.05 6.65 3.60
N ASN A 153 -15.79 6.92 3.35
CA ASN A 153 -15.37 7.49 2.07
C ASN A 153 -15.60 6.52 0.92
N VAL A 154 -16.28 6.98 -0.13
CA VAL A 154 -16.60 6.16 -1.31
C VAL A 154 -15.46 6.12 -2.33
N ASP A 155 -14.54 7.08 -2.27
CA ASP A 155 -13.42 7.23 -3.20
C ASP A 155 -12.30 8.07 -2.54
N PHE A 156 -11.49 7.41 -1.73
CA PHE A 156 -10.30 8.00 -1.13
C PHE A 156 -9.05 7.65 -1.94
N LYS A 157 -8.19 8.63 -2.19
CA LYS A 157 -6.89 8.44 -2.83
C LYS A 157 -5.77 9.15 -2.08
N ALA A 158 -4.62 8.50 -1.93
CA ALA A 158 -3.40 9.12 -1.40
C ALA A 158 -2.20 8.82 -2.31
N TYR A 159 -1.38 9.84 -2.55
CA TYR A 159 -0.22 9.74 -3.43
C TYR A 159 1.05 10.24 -2.73
N ASN A 160 2.12 9.45 -2.75
CA ASN A 160 3.47 9.80 -2.35
C ASN A 160 3.57 10.36 -0.92
N ILE A 161 3.05 9.62 0.04
CA ILE A 161 3.08 9.94 1.47
C ILE A 161 3.63 8.73 2.23
N ASP A 162 4.51 8.98 3.20
CA ASP A 162 4.95 7.98 4.16
C ASP A 162 4.10 8.06 5.43
N PHE A 163 3.55 6.93 5.84
CA PHE A 163 2.82 6.77 7.09
C PHE A 163 3.61 5.84 8.02
N GLU A 164 3.89 6.29 9.23
CA GLU A 164 4.79 5.55 10.13
C GLU A 164 4.21 5.46 11.55
N ASN A 165 4.16 4.26 12.13
CA ASN A 165 3.94 4.10 13.56
C ASN A 165 5.29 3.87 14.25
N LEU A 166 5.68 4.83 15.05
CA LEU A 166 6.99 4.88 15.73
C LEU A 166 6.90 4.50 17.23
N ALA A 167 5.93 3.68 17.64
CA ALA A 167 5.75 3.23 19.01
C ALA A 167 7.01 2.54 19.58
N ALA A 168 7.68 1.74 18.74
CA ALA A 168 8.93 1.08 19.10
C ALA A 168 9.72 0.72 17.83
N ASN A 169 10.96 0.23 18.02
CA ASN A 169 11.78 -0.36 16.96
C ASN A 169 11.76 -1.91 17.00
N TYR A 170 10.65 -2.48 17.45
CA TYR A 170 10.36 -3.92 17.54
C TYR A 170 8.84 -4.10 17.69
N SER A 171 8.35 -5.33 17.56
CA SER A 171 6.93 -5.67 17.80
C SER A 171 6.61 -5.54 19.30
N ILE A 172 6.23 -4.34 19.74
CA ILE A 172 5.90 -4.04 21.14
C ILE A 172 4.51 -4.57 21.52
N SER A 173 3.57 -4.45 20.61
CA SER A 173 2.18 -4.90 20.60
C SER A 173 1.59 -4.52 19.24
N GLN A 174 0.27 -4.64 19.06
CA GLN A 174 -0.42 -4.08 17.90
C GLN A 174 -0.21 -2.56 17.87
N ALA A 175 0.19 -2.06 16.71
CA ALA A 175 0.53 -0.65 16.50
C ALA A 175 0.30 -0.30 15.02
N LEU A 176 -0.97 -0.01 14.69
CA LEU A 176 -1.41 0.17 13.32
C LEU A 176 -0.83 1.42 12.69
N VAL A 177 -0.48 1.30 11.42
CA VAL A 177 -0.22 2.47 10.58
C VAL A 177 -1.53 2.91 9.93
N THR A 178 -2.32 1.95 9.40
CA THR A 178 -3.58 2.27 8.72
C THR A 178 -4.75 1.47 9.26
N ASP A 179 -5.93 2.11 9.34
CA ASP A 179 -7.24 1.48 9.46
C ASP A 179 -8.16 1.97 8.33
N ILE A 180 -8.49 1.06 7.41
CA ILE A 180 -9.45 1.35 6.33
C ILE A 180 -10.69 0.47 6.54
N SER A 181 -11.72 1.05 7.15
CA SER A 181 -12.94 0.34 7.54
C SER A 181 -14.18 1.03 6.98
N TYR A 182 -15.09 0.26 6.37
CA TYR A 182 -16.32 0.79 5.75
C TYR A 182 -16.01 1.89 4.71
N ALA A 183 -14.95 1.74 3.93
CA ALA A 183 -14.50 2.74 2.97
C ALA A 183 -13.84 2.09 1.76
N ASN A 184 -13.78 2.82 0.65
CA ASN A 184 -12.97 2.50 -0.50
C ASN A 184 -11.75 3.43 -0.50
N ALA A 185 -10.54 2.86 -0.55
CA ALA A 185 -9.32 3.63 -0.47
C ALA A 185 -8.23 3.07 -1.38
N SER A 186 -7.52 3.94 -2.07
CA SER A 186 -6.39 3.58 -2.93
C SER A 186 -5.15 4.43 -2.63
N PHE A 187 -3.98 3.80 -2.74
CA PHE A 187 -2.70 4.39 -2.34
C PHE A 187 -1.65 4.15 -3.43
N TYR A 188 -0.91 5.18 -3.78
CA TYR A 188 0.00 5.23 -4.90
C TYR A 188 1.36 5.77 -4.47
N GLY A 189 2.42 4.99 -4.61
CA GLY A 189 3.78 5.40 -4.25
C GLY A 189 3.95 5.75 -2.77
N CYS A 190 3.22 5.09 -1.88
CA CYS A 190 3.22 5.35 -0.45
C CYS A 190 4.11 4.38 0.32
N THR A 191 4.50 4.77 1.54
CA THR A 191 5.17 3.88 2.49
C THR A 191 4.32 3.70 3.72
N PHE A 192 4.27 2.46 4.24
CA PHE A 192 3.60 2.11 5.50
C PHE A 192 4.60 1.38 6.41
N ALA A 193 5.06 2.06 7.45
CA ALA A 193 6.14 1.55 8.26
C ALA A 193 5.70 1.29 9.71
N GLY A 194 5.56 0.01 10.05
CA GLY A 194 5.22 -0.49 11.38
C GLY A 194 5.99 -1.76 11.73
N TRP A 195 5.53 -2.48 12.74
CA TRP A 195 6.08 -3.76 13.16
C TRP A 195 5.00 -4.84 13.25
N GLN A 196 4.06 -4.72 14.17
CA GLN A 196 2.93 -5.62 14.29
C GLN A 196 1.66 -4.89 13.85
N ASP A 197 0.84 -5.56 13.01
CA ASP A 197 -0.46 -5.08 12.56
C ASP A 197 -0.39 -3.75 11.80
N THR A 198 0.60 -3.62 10.91
CA THR A 198 0.88 -2.36 10.17
C THR A 198 -0.31 -1.91 9.32
N TRP A 199 -0.89 -2.82 8.52
CA TRP A 199 -1.94 -2.53 7.55
C TRP A 199 -3.22 -3.27 7.90
N TYR A 200 -4.31 -2.53 8.13
CA TYR A 200 -5.63 -3.08 8.39
C TYR A 200 -6.66 -2.70 7.32
N THR A 201 -7.19 -3.71 6.61
CA THR A 201 -8.39 -3.56 5.79
C THR A 201 -9.57 -4.13 6.55
N GLY A 202 -10.28 -3.25 7.27
CA GLY A 202 -11.31 -3.62 8.21
C GLY A 202 -12.64 -4.03 7.58
N HIS A 203 -13.68 -4.10 8.39
CA HIS A 203 -15.00 -4.50 7.93
C HIS A 203 -15.52 -3.64 6.78
N SER A 204 -16.00 -4.29 5.71
CA SER A 204 -16.50 -3.61 4.51
C SER A 204 -15.50 -2.61 3.90
N GLY A 205 -14.23 -2.74 4.20
CA GLY A 205 -13.15 -1.99 3.57
C GLY A 205 -12.77 -2.62 2.23
N ASN A 206 -12.55 -1.77 1.22
CA ASN A 206 -11.94 -2.15 -0.04
C ASN A 206 -10.70 -1.30 -0.25
N THR A 207 -9.55 -1.94 -0.45
CA THR A 207 -8.28 -1.24 -0.56
C THR A 207 -7.49 -1.68 -1.79
N TYR A 208 -6.87 -0.71 -2.44
CA TYR A 208 -5.92 -0.90 -3.53
C TYR A 208 -4.62 -0.17 -3.21
N VAL A 209 -3.50 -0.86 -3.34
CA VAL A 209 -2.17 -0.30 -3.05
C VAL A 209 -1.24 -0.63 -4.20
N VAL A 210 -0.58 0.37 -4.76
CA VAL A 210 0.34 0.19 -5.88
C VAL A 210 1.64 0.95 -5.68
N ASP A 211 2.76 0.42 -6.20
CA ASP A 211 4.11 1.01 -6.16
C ASP A 211 4.55 1.47 -4.77
N SER A 212 4.15 0.73 -3.75
CA SER A 212 4.28 1.10 -2.36
C SER A 212 5.16 0.12 -1.58
N ILE A 213 5.60 0.54 -0.39
CA ILE A 213 6.39 -0.32 0.49
C ILE A 213 5.65 -0.48 1.82
N ILE A 214 5.50 -1.72 2.28
CA ILE A 214 4.92 -2.02 3.59
C ILE A 214 5.95 -2.77 4.43
N PHE A 215 6.32 -2.19 5.54
CA PHE A 215 7.26 -2.76 6.51
C PHE A 215 6.51 -3.42 7.66
N GLY A 216 6.99 -4.57 8.10
CA GLY A 216 6.42 -5.21 9.26
C GLY A 216 7.18 -6.44 9.74
N GLN A 217 6.62 -7.07 10.76
CA GLN A 217 7.13 -8.30 11.37
C GLN A 217 6.00 -9.33 11.58
N THR A 218 4.91 -8.93 12.24
CA THR A 218 3.86 -9.83 12.71
C THR A 218 2.52 -9.37 12.16
N ASP A 219 1.85 -10.24 11.37
CA ASP A 219 0.49 -10.02 10.88
C ASP A 219 0.31 -8.65 10.21
N TYR A 220 1.36 -8.20 9.54
CA TYR A 220 1.45 -6.80 9.15
C TYR A 220 0.56 -6.42 7.95
N LEU A 221 -0.08 -7.40 7.31
CA LEU A 221 -1.25 -7.24 6.45
C LEU A 221 -2.40 -8.04 7.07
N PHE A 222 -3.38 -7.38 7.67
CA PHE A 222 -4.48 -8.09 8.28
C PHE A 222 -5.84 -7.44 8.00
N GLY A 223 -6.93 -8.18 8.25
CA GLY A 223 -8.23 -7.58 8.05
C GLY A 223 -9.40 -8.54 7.82
N PHE A 224 -10.51 -7.91 7.44
CA PHE A 224 -11.82 -8.50 7.18
C PHE A 224 -12.36 -8.16 5.79
N GLY A 225 -11.83 -7.13 5.14
CA GLY A 225 -12.28 -6.62 3.86
C GLY A 225 -11.58 -7.25 2.68
N THR A 226 -11.56 -6.56 1.55
CA THR A 226 -10.87 -6.97 0.32
C THR A 226 -9.72 -6.02 0.04
N ALA A 227 -8.51 -6.56 -0.09
CA ALA A 227 -7.30 -5.79 -0.36
C ALA A 227 -6.56 -6.32 -1.58
N TRP A 228 -6.20 -5.43 -2.51
CA TRP A 228 -5.33 -5.73 -3.64
C TRP A 228 -4.03 -4.92 -3.53
N PHE A 229 -2.91 -5.63 -3.55
CA PHE A 229 -1.56 -5.09 -3.50
C PHE A 229 -0.87 -5.37 -4.84
N GLN A 230 -0.61 -4.32 -5.63
CA GLN A 230 -0.02 -4.39 -6.96
C GLN A 230 1.38 -3.78 -6.95
N ASN A 231 2.38 -4.51 -7.42
CA ASN A 231 3.78 -4.02 -7.46
C ASN A 231 4.25 -3.43 -6.12
N VAL A 232 3.95 -4.12 -5.00
CA VAL A 232 4.27 -3.69 -3.64
C VAL A 232 5.51 -4.41 -3.14
N THR A 233 6.37 -3.72 -2.41
CA THR A 233 7.44 -4.35 -1.63
C THR A 233 6.96 -4.62 -0.21
N LEU A 234 6.88 -5.88 0.18
CA LEU A 234 6.62 -6.33 1.54
C LEU A 234 7.98 -6.57 2.23
N ALA A 235 8.33 -5.74 3.19
CA ALA A 235 9.65 -5.70 3.79
C ALA A 235 9.65 -6.27 5.21
N ASN A 236 10.18 -7.49 5.36
CA ASN A 236 10.26 -8.22 6.64
C ASN A 236 11.36 -7.64 7.55
N ARG A 237 11.01 -6.87 8.57
CA ARG A 237 11.95 -6.36 9.60
C ARG A 237 12.43 -7.46 10.54
N ALA A 238 11.56 -8.42 10.78
CA ALA A 238 11.80 -9.67 11.49
C ALA A 238 10.67 -10.63 11.13
N CYS A 239 10.67 -11.85 11.67
CA CYS A 239 9.64 -12.85 11.42
C CYS A 239 8.86 -13.16 12.70
N GLY A 240 7.54 -13.05 12.62
CA GLY A 240 6.61 -13.38 13.71
C GLY A 240 5.21 -13.51 13.13
N GLY A 241 4.31 -14.29 13.70
CA GLY A 241 2.99 -14.47 13.07
C GLY A 241 3.07 -14.86 11.60
N GLY A 242 2.36 -14.14 10.73
CA GLY A 242 2.44 -14.22 9.29
C GLY A 242 2.66 -12.84 8.66
N ILE A 243 2.91 -12.80 7.34
CA ILE A 243 2.78 -11.58 6.54
C ILE A 243 1.30 -11.21 6.51
N THR A 244 0.45 -12.16 6.11
CA THR A 244 -1.00 -11.99 6.13
C THR A 244 -1.63 -12.66 7.35
N ALA A 245 -2.65 -12.01 7.92
CA ALA A 245 -3.51 -12.54 8.96
C ALA A 245 -4.97 -12.13 8.66
N TRP A 246 -5.67 -12.89 7.81
CA TRP A 246 -7.00 -12.51 7.33
C TRP A 246 -8.10 -13.28 8.05
N GLN A 247 -9.23 -12.60 8.25
CA GLN A 247 -10.47 -13.21 8.67
C GLN A 247 -11.47 -13.15 7.52
N GLY A 248 -11.66 -14.29 6.85
CA GLY A 248 -12.60 -14.38 5.75
C GLY A 248 -14.06 -14.43 6.20
N THR A 249 -14.97 -14.23 5.27
CA THR A 249 -16.42 -14.31 5.46
C THR A 249 -17.01 -15.26 4.44
N SER A 250 -17.85 -16.19 4.90
CA SER A 250 -18.47 -17.21 4.04
C SER A 250 -19.23 -16.59 2.86
N GLY A 251 -18.95 -17.09 1.66
CA GLY A 251 -19.60 -16.64 0.42
C GLY A 251 -19.12 -15.30 -0.11
N THR A 252 -18.00 -14.79 0.38
CA THR A 252 -17.36 -13.55 -0.11
C THR A 252 -15.95 -13.83 -0.64
N LEU A 253 -15.37 -12.83 -1.32
CA LEU A 253 -13.97 -12.80 -1.75
C LEU A 253 -13.11 -11.90 -0.83
N ASN A 254 -13.59 -11.65 0.42
CA ASN A 254 -12.81 -10.86 1.37
C ASN A 254 -11.47 -11.56 1.66
N GLY A 255 -10.37 -10.89 1.32
CA GLY A 255 -9.04 -11.50 1.37
C GLY A 255 -7.94 -10.53 1.00
N ALA A 256 -6.70 -10.99 1.12
CA ALA A 256 -5.51 -10.30 0.65
C ALA A 256 -5.04 -10.89 -0.69
N TYR A 257 -4.90 -10.04 -1.69
CA TYR A 257 -4.43 -10.39 -3.03
C TYR A 257 -3.16 -9.60 -3.34
N ILE A 258 -2.04 -10.31 -3.47
CA ILE A 258 -0.71 -9.74 -3.69
C ILE A 258 -0.25 -10.11 -5.09
N ALA A 259 -0.15 -9.14 -5.99
CA ALA A 259 0.15 -9.38 -7.39
C ALA A 259 1.40 -8.61 -7.85
N ASP A 260 2.21 -9.26 -8.69
CA ASP A 260 3.41 -8.68 -9.32
C ASP A 260 4.36 -7.98 -8.33
N SER A 261 4.40 -8.49 -7.11
CA SER A 261 4.99 -7.87 -5.93
C SER A 261 6.29 -8.57 -5.51
N ARG A 262 6.91 -8.08 -4.47
CA ARG A 262 8.13 -8.68 -3.93
C ARG A 262 8.12 -8.71 -2.42
N ILE A 263 8.59 -9.82 -1.87
CA ILE A 263 8.81 -10.01 -0.43
C ILE A 263 10.31 -10.09 -0.21
N ILE A 264 10.82 -9.23 0.67
CA ILE A 264 12.26 -9.16 0.95
C ILE A 264 12.51 -8.98 2.45
N ARG A 265 13.69 -9.41 2.89
CA ARG A 265 14.22 -8.94 4.16
C ARG A 265 14.33 -7.42 4.11
N SER A 266 13.82 -6.75 5.13
CA SER A 266 13.85 -5.28 5.17
C SER A 266 15.28 -4.74 5.17
N PRO A 267 15.58 -3.69 4.39
CA PRO A 267 16.90 -3.05 4.42
C PRO A 267 17.23 -2.42 5.78
N ASP A 268 16.22 -2.07 6.59
CA ASP A 268 16.37 -1.53 7.95
C ASP A 268 16.26 -2.59 9.05
N ALA A 269 16.15 -3.88 8.69
CA ALA A 269 16.15 -4.96 9.66
C ALA A 269 17.47 -4.99 10.43
N ASN A 270 17.38 -5.22 11.74
CA ASN A 270 18.57 -5.33 12.59
C ASN A 270 19.51 -6.40 12.03
N ALA A 271 20.78 -6.07 11.89
CA ALA A 271 21.80 -6.96 11.31
C ALA A 271 21.90 -8.33 12.03
N THR A 272 21.49 -8.41 13.30
CA THR A 272 21.48 -9.66 14.09
C THR A 272 20.18 -10.44 13.98
N THR A 273 19.15 -9.88 13.34
CA THR A 273 17.87 -10.58 13.15
C THR A 273 18.01 -11.61 12.03
N VAL A 274 17.74 -12.86 12.38
CA VAL A 274 17.66 -13.96 11.41
C VAL A 274 16.27 -13.93 10.80
N THR A 275 16.22 -13.89 9.47
CA THR A 275 14.96 -13.94 8.71
C THR A 275 14.92 -15.12 7.75
N ASP A 276 16.08 -15.69 7.37
CA ASP A 276 16.21 -16.75 6.37
C ASP A 276 15.36 -17.96 6.75
N GLU A 277 14.37 -18.30 5.91
CA GLU A 277 13.40 -19.39 6.07
C GLU A 277 12.53 -19.29 7.34
N GLU A 278 12.38 -18.08 7.93
CA GLU A 278 11.65 -17.89 9.18
C GLU A 278 10.30 -17.17 9.03
N CYS A 279 10.12 -16.38 7.94
CA CYS A 279 8.89 -15.62 7.73
C CYS A 279 7.86 -16.44 6.95
N PHE A 280 6.61 -16.42 7.42
CA PHE A 280 5.51 -17.13 6.78
C PHE A 280 4.66 -16.17 5.94
N LEU A 281 4.18 -16.61 4.78
CA LEU A 281 3.27 -15.88 3.90
C LEU A 281 1.97 -15.50 4.61
N GLY A 282 1.53 -16.36 5.56
CA GLY A 282 0.35 -16.04 6.36
C GLY A 282 0.00 -17.08 7.41
N ARG A 283 -0.94 -16.69 8.26
CA ARG A 283 -1.65 -17.56 9.20
C ARG A 283 -3.15 -17.19 9.24
N PRO A 284 -4.08 -18.18 9.40
CA PRO A 284 -5.51 -17.88 9.29
C PRO A 284 -6.04 -17.30 10.60
N TRP A 285 -6.53 -16.05 10.57
CA TRP A 285 -7.21 -15.48 11.73
C TRP A 285 -8.53 -16.18 12.00
N ASN A 286 -9.21 -16.66 10.94
CA ASN A 286 -10.26 -17.69 11.04
C ASN A 286 -10.13 -18.71 9.92
N ASP A 287 -10.94 -19.78 9.96
CA ASP A 287 -10.88 -20.89 9.02
C ASP A 287 -11.37 -20.56 7.59
N LEU A 288 -11.80 -19.32 7.34
CA LEU A 288 -12.25 -18.80 6.04
C LEU A 288 -11.26 -17.79 5.45
N ALA A 289 -10.06 -17.67 6.03
CA ALA A 289 -9.05 -16.73 5.56
C ALA A 289 -8.70 -16.96 4.08
N ILE A 290 -8.52 -15.85 3.34
CA ILE A 290 -8.09 -15.85 1.94
C ILE A 290 -6.81 -15.03 1.83
N ALA A 291 -5.75 -15.63 1.27
CA ALA A 291 -4.55 -14.94 0.85
C ALA A 291 -4.02 -15.55 -0.45
N VAL A 292 -3.84 -14.72 -1.48
CA VAL A 292 -3.43 -15.15 -2.82
C VAL A 292 -2.22 -14.36 -3.27
N TYR A 293 -1.14 -15.05 -3.61
CA TYR A 293 0.09 -14.48 -4.13
C TYR A 293 0.22 -14.80 -5.63
N LEU A 294 0.29 -13.78 -6.46
CA LEU A 294 0.33 -13.88 -7.91
C LEU A 294 1.64 -13.29 -8.43
N ARG A 295 2.47 -14.07 -9.11
CA ARG A 295 3.73 -13.63 -9.74
C ARG A 295 4.62 -12.82 -8.77
N THR A 296 4.67 -13.25 -7.52
CA THR A 296 5.40 -12.56 -6.46
C THR A 296 6.81 -13.11 -6.32
N PHE A 297 7.81 -12.22 -6.35
CA PHE A 297 9.18 -12.58 -5.99
C PHE A 297 9.31 -12.68 -4.47
N MET A 298 9.94 -13.74 -3.99
CA MET A 298 10.17 -14.02 -2.58
C MET A 298 11.67 -14.31 -2.35
N ASP A 299 12.31 -13.53 -1.49
CA ASP A 299 13.70 -13.80 -1.12
C ASP A 299 13.81 -14.96 -0.14
N GLU A 300 15.02 -15.23 0.34
CA GLU A 300 15.32 -16.32 1.28
C GLU A 300 14.62 -16.20 2.65
N SER A 301 13.96 -15.09 2.94
CA SER A 301 13.27 -14.93 4.24
C SER A 301 12.04 -15.82 4.39
N ILE A 302 11.46 -16.29 3.28
CA ILE A 302 10.21 -17.05 3.33
C ILE A 302 10.47 -18.51 3.71
N ALA A 303 9.79 -18.97 4.76
CA ALA A 303 9.83 -20.35 5.23
C ALA A 303 9.33 -21.31 4.14
N PRO A 304 9.99 -22.48 3.94
CA PRO A 304 9.60 -23.45 2.91
C PRO A 304 8.13 -23.91 2.98
N ALA A 305 7.55 -23.95 4.18
CA ALA A 305 6.15 -24.30 4.38
C ALA A 305 5.15 -23.27 3.83
N GLY A 306 5.57 -22.04 3.53
CA GLY A 306 4.73 -20.94 3.07
C GLY A 306 3.81 -20.41 4.15
N PHE A 307 2.83 -21.15 4.56
CA PHE A 307 1.85 -20.78 5.58
C PHE A 307 1.99 -21.61 6.85
N LYS A 308 1.46 -21.10 7.96
CA LYS A 308 1.44 -21.81 9.24
C LYS A 308 0.09 -21.70 9.94
N PRO A 309 -0.22 -22.62 10.86
CA PRO A 309 -1.39 -22.50 11.73
C PRO A 309 -1.34 -21.22 12.58
N TRP A 310 -2.50 -20.79 13.06
CA TRP A 310 -2.58 -19.62 13.96
C TRP A 310 -1.75 -19.79 15.23
N GLY A 311 -1.75 -20.97 15.80
CA GLY A 311 -1.24 -21.25 17.13
C GLY A 311 -2.34 -21.13 18.21
N ASP A 312 -1.96 -21.02 19.48
CA ASP A 312 -2.87 -20.88 20.62
C ASP A 312 -3.97 -21.94 20.66
N GLY A 313 -3.58 -23.21 20.40
CA GLY A 313 -4.49 -24.35 20.35
C GLY A 313 -5.11 -24.63 18.98
N ARG A 314 -4.99 -23.74 18.00
CA ARG A 314 -5.31 -23.97 16.59
C ARG A 314 -4.03 -24.38 15.84
N ASN A 315 -3.78 -25.68 15.82
CA ASN A 315 -2.51 -26.26 15.34
C ASN A 315 -2.59 -26.76 13.90
N THR A 316 -3.74 -26.61 13.25
CA THR A 316 -3.99 -26.98 11.85
C THR A 316 -4.51 -25.78 11.06
N ILE A 317 -4.30 -25.79 9.76
CA ILE A 317 -4.99 -24.92 8.82
C ILE A 317 -6.15 -25.73 8.25
N GLU A 318 -7.37 -25.23 8.38
CA GLU A 318 -8.56 -25.95 7.93
C GLU A 318 -8.71 -25.91 6.41
N ASN A 319 -9.34 -26.92 5.82
CA ASN A 319 -9.55 -27.02 4.37
C ASN A 319 -10.51 -25.93 3.81
N THR A 320 -11.15 -25.16 4.65
CA THR A 320 -11.98 -24.00 4.28
C THR A 320 -11.17 -22.73 4.12
N THR A 321 -9.91 -22.72 4.57
CA THR A 321 -8.96 -21.64 4.34
C THR A 321 -8.48 -21.69 2.89
N PHE A 322 -8.44 -20.56 2.21
CA PHE A 322 -7.98 -20.48 0.84
C PHE A 322 -6.65 -19.74 0.76
N TYR A 323 -5.58 -20.48 0.76
CA TYR A 323 -4.23 -20.01 0.53
C TYR A 323 -3.75 -20.45 -0.84
N ALA A 324 -3.25 -19.52 -1.65
CA ALA A 324 -2.88 -19.83 -3.03
C ALA A 324 -1.65 -19.08 -3.51
N GLU A 325 -0.88 -19.74 -4.36
CA GLU A 325 0.24 -19.14 -5.09
C GLU A 325 0.12 -19.43 -6.59
N PHE A 326 0.57 -18.44 -7.42
CA PHE A 326 0.74 -18.60 -8.85
C PHE A 326 2.02 -17.92 -9.31
N GLU A 327 2.90 -18.68 -9.98
CA GLU A 327 4.17 -18.18 -10.54
C GLU A 327 5.04 -17.44 -9.50
N SER A 328 5.05 -17.88 -8.25
CA SER A 328 6.00 -17.40 -7.25
C SER A 328 7.44 -17.67 -7.69
N SER A 329 8.34 -16.74 -7.44
CA SER A 329 9.73 -16.79 -7.89
C SER A 329 10.71 -16.41 -6.79
N GLY A 330 12.02 -16.55 -7.06
CA GLY A 330 13.06 -16.30 -6.07
C GLY A 330 13.30 -17.49 -5.13
N PRO A 331 14.27 -17.38 -4.21
CA PRO A 331 14.61 -18.47 -3.28
C PRO A 331 13.43 -18.94 -2.44
N GLY A 332 12.68 -18.00 -1.86
CA GLY A 332 11.48 -18.26 -1.05
C GLY A 332 10.25 -18.69 -1.85
N GLY A 333 10.28 -18.53 -3.18
CA GLY A 333 9.22 -18.97 -4.09
C GLY A 333 9.28 -20.47 -4.45
N ASN A 334 10.15 -21.24 -3.80
CA ASN A 334 10.21 -22.70 -4.00
C ASN A 334 9.02 -23.40 -3.31
N ILE A 335 8.04 -23.79 -4.11
CA ILE A 335 6.77 -24.37 -3.66
C ILE A 335 6.83 -25.84 -3.23
N SER A 336 7.99 -26.52 -3.35
CA SER A 336 8.10 -27.98 -3.15
C SER A 336 7.80 -28.46 -1.72
N MET A 337 7.87 -27.58 -0.74
CA MET A 337 7.70 -27.88 0.68
C MET A 337 6.49 -27.14 1.31
N ARG A 338 5.61 -26.55 0.49
CA ARG A 338 4.42 -25.85 0.97
C ARG A 338 3.48 -26.77 1.75
N VAL A 339 2.73 -26.20 2.67
CA VAL A 339 1.71 -26.94 3.42
C VAL A 339 0.65 -27.55 2.49
N PRO A 340 0.14 -28.75 2.75
CA PRO A 340 -0.76 -29.46 1.82
C PRO A 340 -2.10 -28.75 1.54
N VAL A 341 -2.52 -27.80 2.38
CA VAL A 341 -3.76 -27.03 2.21
C VAL A 341 -3.61 -25.90 1.19
N GLU A 342 -2.39 -25.58 0.84
CA GLU A 342 -2.11 -24.51 -0.11
C GLU A 342 -2.43 -24.92 -1.55
N HIS A 343 -3.05 -24.03 -2.31
CA HIS A 343 -3.44 -24.23 -3.69
C HIS A 343 -2.38 -23.64 -4.63
N LEU A 344 -1.74 -24.50 -5.40
CA LEU A 344 -0.87 -24.09 -6.50
C LEU A 344 -1.76 -23.89 -7.73
N LEU A 345 -2.04 -22.63 -8.06
CA LEU A 345 -2.99 -22.30 -9.13
C LEU A 345 -2.40 -22.60 -10.50
N THR A 346 -3.24 -23.14 -11.39
CA THR A 346 -2.99 -23.16 -12.82
C THR A 346 -3.19 -21.78 -13.43
N ALA A 347 -2.69 -21.56 -14.65
CA ALA A 347 -2.89 -20.30 -15.36
C ALA A 347 -4.39 -19.98 -15.60
N GLU A 348 -5.23 -21.00 -15.76
CA GLU A 348 -6.68 -20.83 -15.91
C GLU A 348 -7.34 -20.40 -14.58
N GLU A 349 -6.97 -21.00 -13.47
CA GLU A 349 -7.47 -20.63 -12.14
C GLU A 349 -7.00 -19.23 -11.74
N ALA A 350 -5.76 -18.88 -12.03
CA ALA A 350 -5.20 -17.56 -11.71
C ALA A 350 -5.92 -16.41 -12.45
N GLN A 351 -6.50 -16.65 -13.63
CA GLN A 351 -7.28 -15.66 -14.38
C GLN A 351 -8.54 -15.18 -13.65
N GLN A 352 -9.01 -15.88 -12.63
CA GLN A 352 -10.15 -15.44 -11.82
C GLN A 352 -9.78 -14.35 -10.83
N PHE A 353 -8.50 -14.25 -10.49
CA PHE A 353 -7.99 -13.26 -9.54
C PHE A 353 -7.46 -12.03 -10.30
N THR A 354 -8.38 -11.14 -10.65
CA THR A 354 -8.12 -9.82 -11.21
C THR A 354 -8.72 -8.76 -10.29
N ILE A 355 -8.35 -7.51 -10.49
CA ILE A 355 -8.93 -6.38 -9.72
C ILE A 355 -10.46 -6.39 -9.87
N GLU A 356 -10.97 -6.51 -11.08
CA GLU A 356 -12.41 -6.57 -11.34
C GLU A 356 -13.06 -7.83 -10.76
N GLY A 357 -12.34 -8.96 -10.77
CA GLY A 357 -12.82 -10.24 -10.22
C GLY A 357 -13.02 -10.18 -8.72
N VAL A 358 -12.05 -9.64 -7.99
CA VAL A 358 -12.10 -9.63 -6.51
C VAL A 358 -12.97 -8.50 -5.96
N PHE A 359 -13.07 -7.36 -6.65
CA PHE A 359 -13.97 -6.25 -6.27
C PHE A 359 -15.37 -6.35 -6.92
N LEU A 360 -15.64 -7.43 -7.66
CA LEU A 360 -16.93 -7.75 -8.29
C LEU A 360 -17.41 -6.66 -9.28
N GLY A 361 -16.50 -6.09 -10.03
CA GLY A 361 -16.73 -5.07 -11.06
C GLY A 361 -15.55 -4.11 -11.16
N THR A 362 -15.61 -3.17 -12.09
CA THR A 362 -14.58 -2.15 -12.25
C THR A 362 -14.67 -1.11 -11.11
N PRO A 363 -13.69 -1.04 -10.21
CA PRO A 363 -13.74 -0.11 -9.08
C PRO A 363 -13.38 1.32 -9.53
N GLU A 364 -14.37 2.21 -9.62
CA GLU A 364 -14.19 3.62 -10.04
C GLU A 364 -13.32 4.44 -9.07
N TRP A 365 -13.13 3.95 -7.84
CA TRP A 365 -12.28 4.57 -6.83
C TRP A 365 -10.78 4.25 -7.00
N ILE A 366 -10.39 3.42 -7.98
CA ILE A 366 -9.00 3.19 -8.37
C ILE A 366 -8.63 4.15 -9.51
N ASP A 367 -7.46 4.77 -9.44
CA ASP A 367 -6.86 5.53 -10.53
C ASP A 367 -6.08 4.57 -11.44
N PHE A 368 -6.71 4.11 -12.50
CA PHE A 368 -6.07 3.24 -13.49
C PHE A 368 -5.19 4.00 -14.50
N ASP A 369 -5.23 5.33 -14.48
CA ASP A 369 -4.34 6.17 -15.30
C ASP A 369 -2.98 6.38 -14.61
N TYR A 370 -2.84 5.95 -13.34
CA TYR A 370 -1.54 5.93 -12.67
C TYR A 370 -0.65 4.90 -13.37
N GLU A 371 0.43 5.37 -13.97
CA GLU A 371 1.38 4.55 -14.70
C GLU A 371 2.42 3.93 -13.73
N VAL A 372 2.64 2.62 -13.86
CA VAL A 372 3.57 1.80 -13.05
C VAL A 372 4.90 1.62 -13.78
#